data_8109d080d6b76ed97ddaaf2dff6e6402
#
_entry.id   8109d080d6b76ed97ddaaf2dff6e6402
#
_cell.length_a   1.000
_cell.length_b   1.000
_cell.length_c   1.000
_cell.angle_alpha   90.00
_cell.angle_beta   90.00
_cell.angle_gamma   90.00
#
_symmetry.space_group_name_H-M   'P 1'
#
loop_
_entity.id
_entity.type
_entity.pdbx_description
1 polymer ?
#
loop_
_entity_poly.entity_id
_entity_poly.type
_entity_poly.pdbx_seq_one_letter_code
_entity_poly.pdbx_strand_id
1 'polypeptide(L)'
;MEHKNAFNFLIRKTSELGYHNLAEHIKNVGPLKIITSNMLFIKHLCKIIVGQQLSVASAAAIWNRTEKILDKNNYKKPSIVLDKKFRKAGLSRQKINYLNGIIFDEKLLNLSKKDLLKISKLEYEELLIIIKGIGPWSIDMSRLFYIGDPDISVSYTHLTLPTN
;
A
#
# COMPACT_ATOMS: atom_id res chain seq x y z
N MET A 1 5.85 21.76 -1.57
CA MET A 1 6.74 22.61 -2.40
C MET A 1 7.66 21.78 -3.27
N GLU A 2 8.26 20.70 -2.79
CA GLU A 2 9.23 19.84 -3.51
C GLU A 2 8.68 19.18 -4.79
N HIS A 3 7.46 18.65 -4.79
CA HIS A 3 6.89 17.98 -5.98
C HIS A 3 6.73 18.90 -7.19
N LYS A 4 6.42 20.21 -6.99
CA LYS A 4 6.36 21.16 -8.09
C LYS A 4 7.74 21.45 -8.68
N ASN A 5 8.77 21.48 -7.83
CA ASN A 5 10.15 21.71 -8.27
C ASN A 5 10.67 20.53 -9.09
N ALA A 6 10.42 19.28 -8.64
CA ALA A 6 10.78 18.08 -9.37
C ALA A 6 10.04 17.99 -10.72
N PHE A 7 8.76 18.30 -10.77
CA PHE A 7 7.96 18.31 -12.00
C PHE A 7 8.51 19.30 -13.02
N ASN A 8 8.76 20.55 -12.62
CA ASN A 8 9.33 21.57 -13.49
C ASN A 8 10.76 21.22 -13.95
N PHE A 9 11.55 20.63 -13.07
CA PHE A 9 12.88 20.13 -13.40
C PHE A 9 12.82 19.05 -14.48
N LEU A 10 11.91 18.06 -14.35
CA LEU A 10 11.74 16.99 -15.34
C LEU A 10 11.36 17.54 -16.72
N ILE A 11 10.38 18.47 -16.80
CA ILE A 11 9.99 19.09 -18.08
C ILE A 11 11.17 19.79 -18.71
N ARG A 12 11.88 20.61 -17.95
CA ARG A 12 13.07 21.33 -18.46
C ARG A 12 14.14 20.35 -18.94
N LYS A 13 14.48 19.36 -18.11
CA LYS A 13 15.58 18.44 -18.41
C LYS A 13 15.29 17.54 -19.61
N THR A 14 14.07 17.06 -19.76
CA THR A 14 13.67 16.28 -20.94
C THR A 14 13.67 17.13 -22.21
N SER A 15 13.28 18.41 -22.14
CA SER A 15 13.37 19.33 -23.28
C SER A 15 14.83 19.63 -23.66
N GLU A 16 15.69 19.92 -22.69
CA GLU A 16 17.14 20.16 -22.91
C GLU A 16 17.83 18.95 -23.57
N LEU A 17 17.41 17.72 -23.26
CA LEU A 17 17.93 16.49 -23.83
C LEU A 17 17.30 16.12 -25.18
N GLY A 18 16.41 16.95 -25.73
CA GLY A 18 15.77 16.73 -27.04
C GLY A 18 14.56 15.79 -26.99
N TYR A 19 14.11 15.34 -25.80
CA TYR A 19 12.93 14.47 -25.65
C TYR A 19 11.63 15.27 -25.59
N HIS A 20 11.34 16.07 -26.62
CA HIS A 20 10.22 17.02 -26.63
C HIS A 20 8.86 16.35 -26.44
N ASN A 21 8.61 15.19 -27.07
CA ASN A 21 7.35 14.44 -26.90
C ASN A 21 7.17 13.96 -25.45
N LEU A 22 8.25 13.56 -24.77
CA LEU A 22 8.19 13.17 -23.36
C LEU A 22 7.92 14.38 -22.46
N ALA A 23 8.58 15.51 -22.74
CA ALA A 23 8.35 16.75 -22.01
C ALA A 23 6.89 17.22 -22.13
N GLU A 24 6.32 17.13 -23.32
CA GLU A 24 4.90 17.45 -23.57
C GLU A 24 3.96 16.48 -22.86
N HIS A 25 4.26 15.19 -22.91
CA HIS A 25 3.49 14.18 -22.17
C HIS A 25 3.50 14.44 -20.66
N ILE A 26 4.67 14.68 -20.06
CA ILE A 26 4.82 15.02 -18.64
C ILE A 26 3.99 16.28 -18.32
N LYS A 27 4.04 17.32 -19.16
CA LYS A 27 3.29 18.55 -18.97
C LYS A 27 1.79 18.32 -19.01
N ASN A 28 1.30 17.48 -19.92
CA ASN A 28 -0.12 17.16 -20.09
C ASN A 28 -0.66 16.30 -18.92
N VAL A 29 0.12 15.36 -18.42
CA VAL A 29 -0.25 14.52 -17.23
C VAL A 29 -0.27 15.37 -15.96
N GLY A 30 0.61 16.38 -15.87
CA GLY A 30 0.72 17.24 -14.70
C GLY A 30 1.51 16.59 -13.54
N PRO A 31 1.68 17.32 -12.43
CA PRO A 31 2.40 16.82 -11.27
C PRO A 31 1.66 15.68 -10.58
N LEU A 32 2.34 14.58 -10.32
CA LEU A 32 1.79 13.46 -9.58
C LEU A 32 1.45 13.86 -8.15
N LYS A 33 0.23 13.51 -7.72
CA LYS A 33 -0.23 13.71 -6.34
C LYS A 33 -0.36 12.36 -5.66
N ILE A 34 0.38 12.16 -4.57
CA ILE A 34 0.22 11.00 -3.73
C ILE A 34 -1.00 11.24 -2.83
N ILE A 35 -2.04 10.43 -3.03
CA ILE A 35 -3.24 10.48 -2.19
C ILE A 35 -3.04 9.47 -1.07
N THR A 36 -2.85 9.98 0.14
CA THR A 36 -2.67 9.11 1.32
C THR A 36 -4.01 8.63 1.87
N SER A 37 -4.01 7.40 2.39
CA SER A 37 -5.16 6.80 3.05
C SER A 37 -5.40 7.40 4.43
N ASN A 38 -6.67 7.62 4.79
CA ASN A 38 -7.11 8.05 6.11
C ASN A 38 -7.79 6.93 6.90
N MET A 39 -7.81 5.70 6.39
CA MET A 39 -8.38 4.57 7.12
C MET A 39 -7.52 4.19 8.33
N LEU A 40 -8.06 3.37 9.22
CA LEU A 40 -7.28 2.79 10.33
C LEU A 40 -6.09 2.00 9.78
N PHE A 41 -4.94 2.05 10.47
CA PHE A 41 -3.72 1.41 10.01
C PHE A 41 -3.88 -0.08 9.75
N ILE A 42 -4.54 -0.80 10.65
CA ILE A 42 -4.83 -2.23 10.46
C ILE A 42 -5.65 -2.52 9.19
N LYS A 43 -6.63 -1.66 8.88
CA LYS A 43 -7.41 -1.81 7.64
C LYS A 43 -6.55 -1.55 6.40
N HIS A 44 -5.65 -0.58 6.48
CA HIS A 44 -4.71 -0.30 5.40
C HIS A 44 -3.81 -1.52 5.12
N LEU A 45 -3.24 -2.14 6.15
CA LEU A 45 -2.44 -3.37 6.01
C LEU A 45 -3.27 -4.53 5.46
N CYS A 46 -4.49 -4.73 5.97
CA CYS A 46 -5.40 -5.74 5.43
C CYS A 46 -5.71 -5.51 3.94
N LYS A 47 -5.90 -4.25 3.51
CA LYS A 47 -6.15 -3.91 2.11
C LYS A 47 -4.96 -4.27 1.21
N ILE A 48 -3.73 -4.04 1.67
CA ILE A 48 -2.51 -4.45 0.97
C ILE A 48 -2.49 -5.98 0.79
N ILE A 49 -2.71 -6.74 1.86
CA ILE A 49 -2.75 -8.22 1.80
C ILE A 49 -3.83 -8.71 0.83
N VAL A 50 -5.03 -8.13 0.90
CA VAL A 50 -6.13 -8.50 0.00
C VAL A 50 -5.74 -8.28 -1.46
N GLY A 51 -5.06 -7.18 -1.77
CA GLY A 51 -4.68 -6.81 -3.13
C GLY A 51 -3.54 -7.62 -3.75
N GLN A 52 -2.73 -8.31 -2.94
CA GLN A 52 -1.57 -9.06 -3.45
C GLN A 52 -1.99 -10.09 -4.52
N GLN A 53 -1.22 -10.15 -5.63
CA GLN A 53 -1.42 -11.12 -6.73
C GLN A 53 -2.82 -11.11 -7.36
N LEU A 54 -3.48 -9.96 -7.37
CA LEU A 54 -4.81 -9.79 -7.98
C LEU A 54 -4.80 -8.61 -8.96
N SER A 55 -5.69 -8.66 -9.94
CA SER A 55 -6.00 -7.47 -10.75
C SER A 55 -6.65 -6.39 -9.88
N VAL A 56 -6.53 -5.14 -10.31
CA VAL A 56 -7.13 -3.98 -9.60
C VAL A 56 -8.63 -4.18 -9.35
N ALA A 57 -9.37 -4.65 -10.37
CA ALA A 57 -10.80 -4.89 -10.27
C ALA A 57 -11.13 -5.99 -9.25
N SER A 58 -10.42 -7.13 -9.30
CA SER A 58 -10.61 -8.23 -8.35
C SER A 58 -10.26 -7.83 -6.92
N ALA A 59 -9.14 -7.12 -6.75
CA ALA A 59 -8.72 -6.61 -5.45
C ALA A 59 -9.77 -5.66 -4.85
N ALA A 60 -10.30 -4.72 -5.64
CA ALA A 60 -11.35 -3.81 -5.20
C ALA A 60 -12.64 -4.53 -4.79
N ALA A 61 -13.09 -5.50 -5.59
CA ALA A 61 -14.30 -6.27 -5.30
C ALA A 61 -14.17 -7.11 -4.01
N ILE A 62 -13.03 -7.77 -3.80
CA ILE A 62 -12.77 -8.54 -2.58
C ILE A 62 -12.60 -7.61 -1.39
N TRP A 63 -11.88 -6.49 -1.55
CA TRP A 63 -11.71 -5.51 -0.49
C TRP A 63 -13.04 -4.96 0.02
N ASN A 64 -13.92 -4.53 -0.87
CA ASN A 64 -15.23 -3.99 -0.51
C ASN A 64 -16.07 -4.97 0.35
N ARG A 65 -15.98 -6.28 0.07
CA ARG A 65 -16.63 -7.30 0.88
C ARG A 65 -15.94 -7.52 2.23
N THR A 66 -14.59 -7.52 2.21
CA THR A 66 -13.76 -7.70 3.40
C THR A 66 -13.93 -6.54 4.38
N GLU A 67 -13.90 -5.31 3.88
CA GLU A 67 -14.07 -4.11 4.68
C GLU A 67 -15.42 -4.09 5.43
N LYS A 68 -16.51 -4.45 4.74
CA LYS A 68 -17.84 -4.60 5.39
C LYS A 68 -17.85 -5.64 6.52
N ILE A 69 -17.03 -6.68 6.40
CA ILE A 69 -16.87 -7.66 7.48
C ILE A 69 -16.09 -7.02 8.64
N LEU A 70 -15.01 -6.30 8.36
CA LEU A 70 -14.21 -5.61 9.37
C LEU A 70 -15.01 -4.54 10.11
N ASP A 71 -15.87 -3.78 9.43
CA ASP A 71 -16.67 -2.70 10.03
C ASP A 71 -17.76 -3.20 10.97
N LYS A 72 -18.34 -4.35 10.67
CA LYS A 72 -19.50 -4.88 11.42
C LYS A 72 -19.15 -5.60 12.71
N ASN A 73 -17.89 -5.85 12.98
CA ASN A 73 -17.51 -6.74 14.05
C ASN A 73 -16.44 -6.12 14.96
N ASN A 74 -16.76 -5.98 16.23
CA ASN A 74 -15.77 -5.77 17.29
C ASN A 74 -15.09 -7.12 17.56
N TYR A 75 -14.12 -7.48 16.70
CA TYR A 75 -13.42 -8.75 16.86
C TYR A 75 -12.51 -8.69 18.07
N LYS A 76 -12.78 -9.56 19.04
CA LYS A 76 -11.91 -9.73 20.21
C LYS A 76 -10.89 -10.86 20.03
N LYS A 77 -11.16 -11.82 19.13
CA LYS A 77 -10.31 -12.99 18.86
C LYS A 77 -10.64 -13.66 17.53
N PRO A 78 -9.70 -14.42 16.94
CA PRO A 78 -9.95 -15.25 15.77
C PRO A 78 -11.11 -16.23 16.01
N SER A 79 -11.90 -16.49 14.98
CA SER A 79 -12.99 -17.45 15.08
C SER A 79 -13.28 -18.11 13.73
N ILE A 80 -13.75 -19.36 13.77
CA ILE A 80 -14.16 -20.12 12.58
C ILE A 80 -15.30 -19.38 11.82
N VAL A 81 -16.16 -18.67 12.53
CA VAL A 81 -17.25 -17.89 11.93
C VAL A 81 -16.69 -16.73 11.11
N LEU A 82 -15.65 -16.05 11.61
CA LEU A 82 -14.97 -14.97 10.91
C LEU A 82 -14.24 -15.50 9.66
N ASP A 83 -13.53 -16.60 9.80
CA ASP A 83 -12.83 -17.25 8.68
C ASP A 83 -13.80 -17.65 7.57
N LYS A 84 -14.98 -18.21 7.90
CA LYS A 84 -16.01 -18.52 6.92
C LYS A 84 -16.54 -17.27 6.21
N LYS A 85 -16.67 -16.13 6.92
CA LYS A 85 -17.07 -14.86 6.30
C LYS A 85 -15.99 -14.37 5.31
N PHE A 86 -14.72 -14.40 5.68
CA PHE A 86 -13.61 -14.03 4.82
C PHE A 86 -13.50 -14.96 3.59
N ARG A 87 -13.72 -16.26 3.76
CA ARG A 87 -13.78 -17.20 2.61
C ARG A 87 -14.89 -16.82 1.63
N LYS A 88 -16.10 -16.50 2.12
CA LYS A 88 -17.21 -16.03 1.29
C LYS A 88 -16.91 -14.70 0.61
N ALA A 89 -16.08 -13.84 1.21
CA ALA A 89 -15.61 -12.61 0.57
C ALA A 89 -14.63 -12.84 -0.58
N GLY A 90 -14.07 -14.04 -0.72
CA GLY A 90 -13.15 -14.42 -1.79
C GLY A 90 -11.68 -14.51 -1.35
N LEU A 91 -11.39 -14.54 -0.05
CA LEU A 91 -10.03 -14.65 0.45
C LEU A 91 -9.54 -16.10 0.44
N SER A 92 -8.26 -16.30 0.08
CA SER A 92 -7.57 -17.57 0.25
C SER A 92 -7.33 -17.88 1.74
N ARG A 93 -7.12 -19.15 2.09
CA ARG A 93 -6.80 -19.58 3.46
C ARG A 93 -5.57 -18.85 4.00
N GLN A 94 -4.56 -18.69 3.17
CA GLN A 94 -3.32 -18.00 3.53
C GLN A 94 -3.57 -16.52 3.87
N LYS A 95 -4.32 -15.79 3.02
CA LYS A 95 -4.69 -14.38 3.28
C LYS A 95 -5.53 -14.24 4.55
N ILE A 96 -6.44 -15.17 4.82
CA ILE A 96 -7.22 -15.17 6.07
C ILE A 96 -6.30 -15.27 7.28
N ASN A 97 -5.31 -16.16 7.26
CA ASN A 97 -4.34 -16.28 8.34
C ASN A 97 -3.53 -14.99 8.54
N TYR A 98 -3.13 -14.32 7.44
CA TYR A 98 -2.43 -13.04 7.51
C TYR A 98 -3.33 -11.93 8.09
N LEU A 99 -4.57 -11.84 7.63
CA LEU A 99 -5.53 -10.88 8.17
C LEU A 99 -5.76 -11.09 9.67
N ASN A 100 -5.93 -12.34 10.09
CA ASN A 100 -6.09 -12.66 11.52
C ASN A 100 -4.88 -12.20 12.34
N GLY A 101 -3.66 -12.38 11.82
CA GLY A 101 -2.44 -11.87 12.47
C GLY A 101 -2.43 -10.36 12.64
N ILE A 102 -2.97 -9.61 11.67
CA ILE A 102 -3.02 -8.14 11.70
C ILE A 102 -4.15 -7.64 12.62
N ILE A 103 -5.37 -8.16 12.47
CA ILE A 103 -6.55 -7.61 13.15
C ILE A 103 -6.62 -7.98 14.64
N PHE A 104 -5.82 -8.93 15.10
CA PHE A 104 -5.72 -9.32 16.51
C PHE A 104 -4.39 -8.96 17.15
N ASP A 105 -3.55 -8.20 16.46
CA ASP A 105 -2.31 -7.67 17.02
C ASP A 105 -2.63 -6.39 17.81
N GLU A 106 -2.52 -6.48 19.14
CA GLU A 106 -2.82 -5.36 20.06
C GLU A 106 -1.90 -4.16 19.82
N LYS A 107 -0.63 -4.38 19.42
CA LYS A 107 0.29 -3.28 19.11
C LYS A 107 -0.19 -2.50 17.90
N LEU A 108 -0.56 -3.21 16.82
CA LEU A 108 -1.04 -2.58 15.59
C LEU A 108 -2.39 -1.87 15.79
N LEU A 109 -3.28 -2.43 16.63
CA LEU A 109 -4.58 -1.83 16.93
C LEU A 109 -4.46 -0.46 17.60
N ASN A 110 -3.43 -0.26 18.42
CA ASN A 110 -3.19 0.97 19.17
C ASN A 110 -2.36 2.01 18.42
N LEU A 111 -1.81 1.69 17.24
CA LEU A 111 -1.02 2.62 16.45
C LEU A 111 -1.90 3.58 15.67
N SER A 112 -1.72 4.87 15.96
CA SER A 112 -2.30 5.94 15.16
C SER A 112 -1.36 6.37 14.01
N LYS A 113 -1.94 7.01 12.98
CA LYS A 113 -1.12 7.62 11.91
C LYS A 113 -0.11 8.63 12.45
N LYS A 114 -0.47 9.36 13.53
CA LYS A 114 0.42 10.34 14.17
C LYS A 114 1.64 9.68 14.81
N ASP A 115 1.47 8.48 15.36
CA ASP A 115 2.58 7.75 15.96
C ASP A 115 3.52 7.22 14.89
N LEU A 116 2.97 6.69 13.80
CA LEU A 116 3.73 6.21 12.65
C LEU A 116 4.51 7.31 11.91
N LEU A 117 4.03 8.56 11.95
CA LEU A 117 4.75 9.71 11.38
C LEU A 117 5.95 10.18 12.23
N LYS A 118 6.09 9.70 13.48
CA LYS A 118 7.18 10.08 14.38
C LYS A 118 8.36 9.12 14.35
N ILE A 119 8.13 7.89 13.91
CA ILE A 119 9.17 6.87 13.83
C ILE A 119 9.98 7.01 12.56
N SER A 120 11.24 6.58 12.62
CA SER A 120 12.14 6.57 11.46
C SER A 120 11.70 5.54 10.40
N LYS A 121 12.26 5.66 9.20
CA LYS A 121 12.07 4.69 8.13
C LYS A 121 12.42 3.27 8.59
N LEU A 122 13.55 3.11 9.26
CA LEU A 122 14.02 1.82 9.74
C LEU A 122 13.07 1.20 10.77
N GLU A 123 12.64 1.98 11.76
CA GLU A 123 11.65 1.52 12.75
C GLU A 123 10.32 1.11 12.11
N TYR A 124 9.88 1.83 11.06
CA TYR A 124 8.68 1.47 10.32
C TYR A 124 8.84 0.15 9.56
N GLU A 125 10.00 -0.07 8.95
CA GLU A 125 10.32 -1.31 8.24
C GLU A 125 10.41 -2.49 9.22
N GLU A 126 11.10 -2.33 10.36
CA GLU A 126 11.20 -3.33 11.42
C GLU A 126 9.85 -3.69 12.02
N LEU A 127 8.97 -2.70 12.21
CA LEU A 127 7.61 -2.91 12.70
C LEU A 127 6.79 -3.81 11.76
N LEU A 128 6.96 -3.66 10.46
CA LEU A 128 6.09 -4.32 9.48
C LEU A 128 6.68 -5.63 8.95
N ILE A 129 8.00 -5.76 8.85
CA ILE A 129 8.62 -6.96 8.25
C ILE A 129 8.36 -8.25 9.06
N ILE A 130 8.09 -8.13 10.35
CA ILE A 130 7.76 -9.25 11.22
C ILE A 130 6.33 -9.79 11.00
N ILE A 131 5.47 -9.02 10.32
CA ILE A 131 4.08 -9.39 10.07
C ILE A 131 4.04 -10.38 8.90
N LYS A 132 3.52 -11.57 9.14
CA LYS A 132 3.38 -12.60 8.10
C LYS A 132 2.52 -12.09 6.94
N GLY A 133 3.08 -12.17 5.73
CA GLY A 133 2.44 -11.70 4.49
C GLY A 133 2.80 -10.27 4.11
N ILE A 134 3.50 -9.53 4.97
CA ILE A 134 4.06 -8.23 4.65
C ILE A 134 5.54 -8.41 4.29
N GLY A 135 5.90 -8.06 3.07
CA GLY A 135 7.28 -8.05 2.58
C GLY A 135 7.72 -6.63 2.19
N PRO A 136 8.97 -6.45 1.74
CA PRO A 136 9.53 -5.14 1.41
C PRO A 136 8.63 -4.30 0.49
N TRP A 137 8.10 -4.90 -0.57
CA TRP A 137 7.17 -4.21 -1.47
C TRP A 137 5.91 -3.70 -0.75
N SER A 138 5.34 -4.49 0.15
CA SER A 138 4.14 -4.10 0.91
C SER A 138 4.44 -2.98 1.90
N ILE A 139 5.65 -2.96 2.46
CA ILE A 139 6.14 -1.90 3.34
C ILE A 139 6.27 -0.60 2.53
N ASP A 140 6.90 -0.64 1.37
CA ASP A 140 7.04 0.51 0.47
C ASP A 140 5.67 1.07 0.06
N MET A 141 4.73 0.20 -0.33
CA MET A 141 3.36 0.63 -0.65
C MET A 141 2.66 1.26 0.55
N SER A 142 2.88 0.73 1.76
CA SER A 142 2.33 1.32 2.98
C SER A 142 2.96 2.67 3.29
N ARG A 143 4.26 2.83 3.12
CA ARG A 143 4.94 4.13 3.29
C ARG A 143 4.41 5.15 2.29
N LEU A 144 4.31 4.79 1.01
CA LEU A 144 3.81 5.70 -0.03
C LEU A 144 2.36 6.10 0.21
N PHE A 145 1.46 5.14 0.34
CA PHE A 145 0.02 5.39 0.32
C PHE A 145 -0.61 5.60 1.70
N TYR A 146 0.11 5.34 2.78
CA TYR A 146 -0.39 5.62 4.13
C TYR A 146 0.35 6.78 4.78
N ILE A 147 1.68 6.74 4.80
CA ILE A 147 2.51 7.79 5.39
C ILE A 147 2.63 9.00 4.45
N GLY A 148 2.69 8.78 3.13
CA GLY A 148 2.93 9.82 2.13
C GLY A 148 4.40 10.09 1.89
N ASP A 149 5.25 9.13 2.21
CA ASP A 149 6.69 9.23 1.99
C ASP A 149 7.01 8.96 0.50
N PRO A 150 7.51 9.95 -0.24
CA PRO A 150 7.85 9.77 -1.65
C PRO A 150 9.22 9.11 -1.85
N ASP A 151 10.06 9.04 -0.81
CA ASP A 151 11.40 8.45 -0.87
C ASP A 151 11.33 6.93 -0.72
N ILE A 152 10.78 6.30 -1.76
CA ILE A 152 10.66 4.85 -1.85
C ILE A 152 11.54 4.36 -2.98
N SER A 153 12.50 3.52 -2.63
CA SER A 153 13.25 2.77 -3.60
C SER A 153 12.46 1.53 -4.00
N VAL A 154 11.64 1.64 -5.05
CA VAL A 154 11.01 0.45 -5.63
C VAL A 154 12.11 -0.31 -6.36
N SER A 155 12.71 -1.26 -5.68
CA SER A 155 13.72 -2.15 -6.26
C SER A 155 13.06 -3.15 -7.22
N TYR A 156 12.60 -2.67 -8.38
CA TYR A 156 12.29 -3.52 -9.52
C TYR A 156 13.57 -3.90 -10.25
N THR A 157 14.45 -4.64 -9.58
CA THR A 157 15.67 -5.17 -10.21
C THR A 157 15.37 -6.24 -11.27
N HIS A 158 14.09 -6.53 -11.57
CA HIS A 158 13.69 -7.56 -12.54
C HIS A 158 12.76 -7.07 -13.64
N LEU A 159 12.56 -5.77 -13.81
CA LEU A 159 12.01 -5.26 -15.06
C LEU A 159 13.08 -5.34 -16.13
N THR A 160 13.40 -6.55 -16.55
CA THR A 160 13.95 -6.75 -17.88
C THR A 160 12.83 -6.38 -18.84
N LEU A 161 12.96 -5.24 -19.50
CA LEU A 161 12.15 -4.93 -20.67
C LEU A 161 12.33 -6.10 -21.64
N PRO A 162 11.25 -6.67 -22.21
CA PRO A 162 11.40 -7.68 -23.25
C PRO A 162 12.22 -7.01 -24.36
N THR A 163 13.43 -7.48 -24.55
CA THR A 163 14.24 -7.15 -25.74
C THR A 163 13.61 -7.94 -26.88
N ASN A 164 12.85 -7.25 -27.74
CA ASN A 164 12.48 -7.76 -29.05
C ASN A 164 13.72 -7.82 -29.93
#